data_09d7a0d7ec680d0c6c8367fd9e2c2657
#
_entry.id   09d7a0d7ec680d0c6c8367fd9e2c2657
#
_cell.length_a   1.000
_cell.length_b   1.000
_cell.length_c   1.000
_cell.angle_alpha   90.00
_cell.angle_beta   90.00
_cell.angle_gamma   90.00
#
_symmetry.space_group_name_H-M   'P 1'
#
loop_
_entity.id
_entity.type
_entity.pdbx_description
1 polymer ?
#
loop_
_entity_poly.entity_id
_entity_poly.type
_entity_poly.pdbx_seq_one_letter_code
_entity_poly.pdbx_strand_id
1 'polypeptide(L)'
;MNRQLLEKPFEPNQIRQREGNFGRMLDYIEGHSVIQRLNDAFEATWSFEILEHQILENTDEVIVLGKLTAGDIVKCQFGSSKITRARESGDMISLADDLKAAGTDALKKCATLLGVGLHLYGNGQTSTQDQGGNGNRSAAGTGKFNADPNGGGNGTGDHNGNGRLSAKQHNYILKLAGEKGITQSALNQKCVSAFGSVTAHLSKSNASEVIKELLAA
;
A
#
# COMPACT_ATOMS: atom_id res chain seq x y z
N MET A 1 -19.06 -9.63 -21.85
CA MET A 1 -18.33 -9.55 -20.54
C MET A 1 -18.83 -10.64 -19.63
N ASN A 2 -17.93 -11.48 -19.13
CA ASN A 2 -18.25 -12.50 -18.13
C ASN A 2 -17.88 -11.99 -16.70
N ARG A 3 -18.87 -11.40 -16.00
CA ARG A 3 -18.67 -10.84 -14.66
C ARG A 3 -18.28 -11.90 -13.62
N GLN A 4 -18.79 -13.12 -13.72
CA GLN A 4 -18.44 -14.20 -12.80
C GLN A 4 -16.95 -14.58 -12.88
N LEU A 5 -16.36 -14.52 -14.09
CA LEU A 5 -14.93 -14.72 -14.25
C LEU A 5 -14.11 -13.58 -13.66
N LEU A 6 -14.53 -12.32 -13.84
CA LEU A 6 -13.80 -11.16 -13.30
C LEU A 6 -13.73 -11.20 -11.76
N GLU A 7 -14.85 -11.53 -11.11
CA GLU A 7 -14.99 -11.55 -9.65
C GLU A 7 -14.51 -12.86 -9.00
N LYS A 8 -14.24 -13.91 -9.82
CA LYS A 8 -13.77 -15.20 -9.30
C LYS A 8 -12.47 -15.02 -8.51
N PRO A 9 -12.40 -15.49 -7.25
CA PRO A 9 -11.14 -15.49 -6.50
C PRO A 9 -10.01 -16.16 -7.27
N PHE A 10 -8.80 -15.70 -7.04
CA PHE A 10 -7.60 -16.36 -7.57
C PHE A 10 -7.25 -17.55 -6.71
N GLU A 11 -6.67 -18.57 -7.34
CA GLU A 11 -6.17 -19.75 -6.64
C GLU A 11 -4.95 -19.38 -5.76
N PRO A 12 -4.72 -20.07 -4.63
CA PRO A 12 -3.63 -19.74 -3.72
C PRO A 12 -2.25 -19.68 -4.38
N ASN A 13 -2.01 -20.50 -5.41
CA ASN A 13 -0.76 -20.50 -6.17
C ASN A 13 -0.56 -19.26 -7.07
N GLN A 14 -1.61 -18.50 -7.34
CA GLN A 14 -1.59 -17.27 -8.13
C GLN A 14 -1.42 -16.02 -7.23
N ILE A 15 -1.62 -16.19 -5.92
CA ILE A 15 -1.46 -15.12 -4.95
C ILE A 15 -0.01 -15.10 -4.47
N ARG A 16 0.63 -13.95 -4.53
CA ARG A 16 1.99 -13.70 -4.03
C ARG A 16 1.93 -12.79 -2.83
N GLN A 17 2.96 -12.86 -2.01
CA GLN A 17 3.11 -11.99 -0.85
C GLN A 17 4.33 -11.11 -0.99
N ARG A 18 4.21 -9.88 -0.54
CA ARG A 18 5.34 -8.95 -0.41
C ARG A 18 5.24 -8.21 0.92
N GLU A 19 6.37 -7.82 1.43
CA GLU A 19 6.40 -6.91 2.58
C GLU A 19 5.93 -5.52 2.15
N GLY A 20 4.92 -5.01 2.84
CA GLY A 20 4.43 -3.65 2.72
C GLY A 20 5.01 -2.75 3.80
N ASN A 21 4.46 -1.55 3.93
CA ASN A 21 4.88 -0.62 4.96
C ASN A 21 4.66 -1.22 6.36
N PHE A 22 5.63 -1.00 7.24
CA PHE A 22 5.60 -1.44 8.66
C PHE A 22 5.66 -2.96 8.87
N GLY A 23 6.32 -3.71 7.97
CA GLY A 23 6.45 -5.17 8.08
C GLY A 23 5.16 -5.95 7.84
N ARG A 24 4.11 -5.30 7.33
CA ARG A 24 2.85 -5.95 7.01
C ARG A 24 2.98 -6.73 5.72
N MET A 25 2.65 -8.02 5.75
CA MET A 25 2.57 -8.82 4.53
C MET A 25 1.33 -8.42 3.72
N LEU A 26 1.51 -8.17 2.44
CA LEU A 26 0.45 -7.79 1.50
C LEU A 26 0.31 -8.86 0.43
N ASP A 27 -0.88 -9.39 0.29
CA ASP A 27 -1.23 -10.28 -0.81
C ASP A 27 -1.39 -9.47 -2.10
N TYR A 28 -0.83 -9.98 -3.19
CA TYR A 28 -0.97 -9.36 -4.50
C TYR A 28 -1.02 -10.40 -5.62
N ILE A 29 -1.49 -9.96 -6.78
CA ILE A 29 -1.56 -10.76 -8.00
C ILE A 29 -0.57 -10.21 -9.01
N GLU A 30 0.15 -11.10 -9.68
CA GLU A 30 1.06 -10.73 -10.74
C GLU A 30 0.31 -10.26 -12.00
N GLY A 31 0.94 -9.37 -12.78
CA GLY A 31 0.32 -8.77 -13.96
C GLY A 31 -0.18 -9.78 -14.98
N HIS A 32 0.57 -10.88 -15.21
CA HIS A 32 0.18 -11.92 -16.16
C HIS A 32 -1.13 -12.62 -15.76
N SER A 33 -1.38 -12.86 -14.47
CA SER A 33 -2.62 -13.47 -14.00
C SER A 33 -3.82 -12.55 -14.20
N VAL A 34 -3.62 -11.23 -14.06
CA VAL A 34 -4.65 -10.23 -14.36
C VAL A 34 -4.94 -10.19 -15.86
N ILE A 35 -3.90 -10.17 -16.70
CA ILE A 35 -4.05 -10.21 -18.17
C ILE A 35 -4.81 -11.47 -18.59
N GLN A 36 -4.44 -12.63 -18.06
CA GLN A 36 -5.16 -13.88 -18.37
C GLN A 36 -6.64 -13.78 -17.99
N ARG A 37 -6.95 -13.25 -16.81
CA ARG A 37 -8.33 -13.05 -16.33
C ARG A 37 -9.13 -12.12 -17.23
N LEU A 38 -8.51 -11.03 -17.72
CA LEU A 38 -9.14 -10.11 -18.68
C LEU A 38 -9.37 -10.79 -20.03
N ASN A 39 -8.39 -11.57 -20.53
CA ASN A 39 -8.55 -12.34 -21.76
C ASN A 39 -9.71 -13.33 -21.66
N ASP A 40 -9.80 -14.07 -20.57
CA ASP A 40 -10.87 -15.05 -20.37
C ASP A 40 -12.25 -14.39 -20.24
N ALA A 41 -12.34 -13.23 -19.58
CA ALA A 41 -13.61 -12.54 -19.33
C ALA A 41 -14.13 -11.73 -20.52
N PHE A 42 -13.23 -11.26 -21.38
CA PHE A 42 -13.54 -10.42 -22.55
C PHE A 42 -13.16 -11.05 -23.89
N GLU A 43 -12.80 -12.34 -23.90
CA GLU A 43 -12.37 -13.04 -25.14
C GLU A 43 -11.26 -12.27 -25.88
N ALA A 44 -10.32 -11.73 -25.11
CA ALA A 44 -9.23 -10.86 -25.55
C ALA A 44 -9.66 -9.57 -26.29
N THR A 45 -10.96 -9.19 -26.22
CA THR A 45 -11.50 -7.95 -26.84
C THR A 45 -11.43 -6.79 -25.85
N TRP A 46 -10.22 -6.43 -25.42
CA TRP A 46 -9.95 -5.29 -24.56
C TRP A 46 -8.65 -4.60 -24.98
N SER A 47 -8.48 -3.36 -24.54
CA SER A 47 -7.24 -2.60 -24.76
C SER A 47 -6.83 -1.86 -23.49
N PHE A 48 -5.52 -1.62 -23.39
CA PHE A 48 -4.96 -0.80 -22.34
C PHE A 48 -4.03 0.25 -22.93
N GLU A 49 -4.22 1.49 -22.55
CA GLU A 49 -3.46 2.65 -23.02
C GLU A 49 -2.82 3.36 -21.83
N ILE A 50 -1.58 3.81 -22.01
CA ILE A 50 -0.94 4.77 -21.11
C ILE A 50 -1.30 6.17 -21.64
N LEU A 51 -2.07 6.92 -20.87
CA LEU A 51 -2.49 8.28 -21.23
C LEU A 51 -1.41 9.30 -20.88
N GLU A 52 -0.83 9.17 -19.67
CA GLU A 52 0.16 10.10 -19.15
C GLU A 52 1.14 9.36 -18.25
N HIS A 53 2.34 9.92 -18.11
CA HIS A 53 3.30 9.49 -17.12
C HIS A 53 4.05 10.69 -16.53
N GLN A 54 4.51 10.56 -15.30
CA GLN A 54 5.31 11.55 -14.59
C GLN A 54 6.48 10.85 -13.89
N ILE A 55 7.64 11.47 -13.96
CA ILE A 55 8.83 11.04 -13.25
C ILE A 55 9.07 12.06 -12.14
N LEU A 56 8.97 11.63 -10.88
CA LEU A 56 9.13 12.44 -9.69
C LEU A 56 10.48 12.13 -9.05
N GLU A 57 11.52 12.81 -9.49
CA GLU A 57 12.89 12.58 -8.99
C GLU A 57 13.04 12.88 -7.50
N ASN A 58 12.28 13.85 -6.97
CA ASN A 58 12.31 14.23 -5.56
C ASN A 58 11.73 13.16 -4.61
N THR A 59 10.89 12.27 -5.10
CA THR A 59 10.30 11.14 -4.34
C THR A 59 10.77 9.78 -4.84
N ASP A 60 11.62 9.75 -5.87
CA ASP A 60 12.05 8.53 -6.57
C ASP A 60 10.85 7.67 -7.03
N GLU A 61 9.89 8.30 -7.69
CA GLU A 61 8.67 7.64 -8.15
C GLU A 61 8.39 7.90 -9.63
N VAL A 62 7.83 6.90 -10.27
CA VAL A 62 7.17 7.01 -11.57
C VAL A 62 5.69 6.81 -11.37
N ILE A 63 4.88 7.72 -11.90
CA ILE A 63 3.42 7.63 -11.89
C ILE A 63 2.92 7.52 -13.32
N VAL A 64 1.97 6.62 -13.55
CA VAL A 64 1.35 6.37 -14.85
C VAL A 64 -0.15 6.47 -14.71
N LEU A 65 -0.82 7.23 -15.60
CA LEU A 65 -2.26 7.18 -15.77
C LEU A 65 -2.60 6.20 -16.88
N GLY A 66 -3.23 5.08 -16.53
CA GLY A 66 -3.65 4.04 -17.46
C GLY A 66 -5.16 4.08 -17.73
N LYS A 67 -5.55 3.68 -18.94
CA LYS A 67 -6.94 3.51 -19.37
C LYS A 67 -7.15 2.10 -19.89
N LEU A 68 -8.05 1.36 -19.28
CA LEU A 68 -8.54 0.05 -19.71
C LEU A 68 -9.89 0.24 -20.40
N THR A 69 -10.02 -0.25 -21.62
CA THR A 69 -11.27 -0.26 -22.40
C THR A 69 -11.65 -1.70 -22.73
N ALA A 70 -12.89 -2.09 -22.44
CA ALA A 70 -13.42 -3.40 -22.76
C ALA A 70 -14.90 -3.29 -23.18
N GLY A 71 -15.15 -3.28 -24.48
CA GLY A 71 -16.44 -2.89 -25.07
C GLY A 71 -16.80 -1.44 -24.70
N ASP A 72 -17.97 -1.23 -24.14
CA ASP A 72 -18.44 0.09 -23.69
C ASP A 72 -17.92 0.49 -22.28
N ILE A 73 -17.14 -0.38 -21.65
CA ILE A 73 -16.64 -0.13 -20.30
C ILE A 73 -15.26 0.51 -20.38
N VAL A 74 -15.12 1.66 -19.73
CA VAL A 74 -13.84 2.37 -19.60
C VAL A 74 -13.51 2.56 -18.13
N LYS A 75 -12.28 2.24 -17.73
CA LYS A 75 -11.72 2.46 -16.39
C LYS A 75 -10.38 3.13 -16.51
N CYS A 76 -10.19 4.24 -15.78
CA CYS A 76 -8.90 4.93 -15.67
C CYS A 76 -8.40 4.84 -14.24
N GLN A 77 -7.10 4.63 -14.06
CA GLN A 77 -6.49 4.56 -12.73
C GLN A 77 -5.00 4.89 -12.80
N PHE A 78 -4.49 5.42 -11.69
CA PHE A 78 -3.07 5.62 -11.50
C PHE A 78 -2.39 4.32 -11.06
N GLY A 79 -1.17 4.10 -11.59
CA GLY A 79 -0.22 3.14 -11.08
C GLY A 79 1.10 3.81 -10.80
N SER A 80 1.90 3.26 -9.91
CA SER A 80 3.20 3.80 -9.58
C SER A 80 4.26 2.72 -9.39
N SER A 81 5.51 3.11 -9.55
CA SER A 81 6.69 2.34 -9.20
C SER A 81 7.74 3.23 -8.58
N LYS A 82 8.56 2.67 -7.69
CA LYS A 82 9.78 3.34 -7.22
C LYS A 82 10.84 3.28 -8.31
N ILE A 83 11.61 4.37 -8.46
CA ILE A 83 12.78 4.39 -9.33
C ILE A 83 13.88 3.56 -8.66
N THR A 84 14.37 2.56 -9.40
CA THR A 84 15.40 1.66 -8.91
C THR A 84 16.79 2.29 -9.13
N ARG A 85 17.52 2.50 -8.04
CA ARG A 85 18.87 3.10 -8.07
C ARG A 85 19.94 2.12 -7.63
N ALA A 86 21.11 2.26 -8.20
CA ALA A 86 22.31 1.54 -7.77
C ALA A 86 22.72 1.98 -6.36
N ARG A 87 23.03 1.02 -5.50
CA ARG A 87 23.34 1.30 -4.08
C ARG A 87 24.62 2.13 -3.88
N GLU A 88 25.59 1.97 -4.76
CA GLU A 88 26.89 2.61 -4.62
C GLU A 88 26.94 4.00 -5.27
N SER A 89 26.42 4.13 -6.51
CA SER A 89 26.49 5.39 -7.27
C SER A 89 25.24 6.26 -7.13
N GLY A 90 24.11 5.70 -6.74
CA GLY A 90 22.82 6.40 -6.74
C GLY A 90 22.20 6.58 -8.14
N ASP A 91 22.85 6.07 -9.20
CA ASP A 91 22.35 6.19 -10.57
C ASP A 91 21.10 5.35 -10.80
N MET A 92 20.21 5.82 -11.68
CA MET A 92 19.05 5.04 -12.11
C MET A 92 19.51 3.80 -12.89
N ILE A 93 19.03 2.62 -12.48
CA ILE A 93 19.40 1.35 -13.15
C ILE A 93 18.64 1.21 -14.47
N SER A 94 17.31 1.34 -14.44
CA SER A 94 16.47 1.20 -15.63
C SER A 94 15.14 1.93 -15.45
N LEU A 95 15.08 3.16 -15.93
CA LEU A 95 13.83 3.93 -15.92
C LEU A 95 12.74 3.25 -16.79
N ALA A 96 13.14 2.57 -17.86
CA ALA A 96 12.19 1.86 -18.72
C ALA A 96 11.48 0.70 -17.98
N ASP A 97 12.18 0.00 -17.08
CA ASP A 97 11.58 -1.08 -16.30
C ASP A 97 10.68 -0.53 -15.19
N ASP A 98 11.07 0.59 -14.60
CA ASP A 98 10.24 1.28 -13.60
C ASP A 98 8.94 1.82 -14.24
N LEU A 99 9.01 2.37 -15.48
CA LEU A 99 7.83 2.78 -16.25
C LEU A 99 6.91 1.59 -16.60
N LYS A 100 7.47 0.45 -17.02
CA LYS A 100 6.69 -0.78 -17.26
C LYS A 100 6.02 -1.30 -15.99
N ALA A 101 6.72 -1.24 -14.87
CA ALA A 101 6.18 -1.64 -13.57
C ALA A 101 5.01 -0.74 -13.15
N ALA A 102 5.13 0.59 -13.30
CA ALA A 102 4.05 1.55 -13.06
C ALA A 102 2.86 1.32 -13.99
N GLY A 103 3.11 1.06 -15.29
CA GLY A 103 2.06 0.71 -16.25
C GLY A 103 1.32 -0.58 -15.89
N THR A 104 2.05 -1.60 -15.45
CA THR A 104 1.45 -2.86 -14.98
C THR A 104 0.62 -2.64 -13.71
N ASP A 105 1.06 -1.78 -12.80
CA ASP A 105 0.28 -1.43 -11.61
C ASP A 105 -1.00 -0.67 -12.00
N ALA A 106 -0.95 0.28 -12.93
CA ALA A 106 -2.12 0.97 -13.46
C ALA A 106 -3.15 0.00 -14.08
N LEU A 107 -2.69 -0.96 -14.91
CA LEU A 107 -3.56 -2.01 -15.47
C LEU A 107 -4.25 -2.82 -14.37
N LYS A 108 -3.52 -3.27 -13.37
CA LYS A 108 -4.06 -4.01 -12.23
C LYS A 108 -5.12 -3.21 -11.48
N LYS A 109 -4.87 -1.91 -11.26
CA LYS A 109 -5.83 -1.00 -10.60
C LYS A 109 -7.09 -0.78 -11.44
N CYS A 110 -6.97 -0.62 -12.76
CA CYS A 110 -8.12 -0.58 -13.65
C CYS A 110 -8.93 -1.89 -13.61
N ALA A 111 -8.25 -3.05 -13.63
CA ALA A 111 -8.89 -4.35 -13.56
C ALA A 111 -9.61 -4.58 -12.22
N THR A 112 -9.07 -4.08 -11.12
CA THR A 112 -9.70 -4.13 -9.80
C THR A 112 -11.05 -3.41 -9.78
N LEU A 113 -11.20 -2.31 -10.54
CA LEU A 113 -12.49 -1.61 -10.70
C LEU A 113 -13.53 -2.44 -11.48
N LEU A 114 -13.13 -3.55 -12.08
CA LEU A 114 -14.01 -4.53 -12.72
C LEU A 114 -14.26 -5.77 -11.86
N GLY A 115 -13.70 -5.81 -10.64
CA GLY A 115 -13.85 -6.92 -9.70
C GLY A 115 -12.63 -7.86 -9.63
N VAL A 116 -11.64 -7.71 -10.51
CA VAL A 116 -10.46 -8.59 -10.56
C VAL A 116 -9.61 -8.43 -9.29
N GLY A 117 -9.48 -9.50 -8.52
CA GLY A 117 -8.69 -9.50 -7.28
C GLY A 117 -9.29 -8.71 -6.13
N LEU A 118 -10.54 -8.27 -6.24
CA LEU A 118 -11.19 -7.43 -5.22
C LEU A 118 -11.27 -8.12 -3.85
N HIS A 119 -11.37 -9.45 -3.81
CA HIS A 119 -11.38 -10.24 -2.57
C HIS A 119 -10.11 -10.06 -1.71
N LEU A 120 -8.97 -9.66 -2.29
CA LEU A 120 -7.74 -9.39 -1.53
C LEU A 120 -7.81 -8.11 -0.70
N TYR A 121 -8.74 -7.20 -1.01
CA TYR A 121 -8.92 -5.94 -0.31
C TYR A 121 -10.03 -5.98 0.76
N GLY A 122 -10.90 -7.02 0.70
CA GLY A 122 -12.05 -7.16 1.60
C GLY A 122 -11.75 -7.80 2.94
N ASN A 123 -10.67 -8.56 3.02
CA ASN A 123 -10.25 -9.20 4.25
C ASN A 123 -9.08 -8.41 4.84
N GLY A 124 -9.29 -7.76 5.96
CA GLY A 124 -8.18 -7.27 6.81
C GLY A 124 -7.43 -8.48 7.37
N GLN A 125 -6.68 -9.20 6.53
CA GLN A 125 -6.09 -10.49 6.88
C GLN A 125 -4.87 -10.32 7.74
N THR A 126 -5.06 -10.73 8.96
CA THR A 126 -4.09 -11.53 9.69
C THR A 126 -4.21 -12.97 9.16
N SER A 127 -3.21 -13.45 8.43
CA SER A 127 -3.05 -14.88 8.15
C SER A 127 -2.57 -15.55 9.43
N THR A 128 -3.50 -15.95 10.29
CA THR A 128 -3.30 -17.04 11.24
C THR A 128 -4.02 -18.23 10.67
N GLN A 129 -3.23 -19.23 10.24
CA GLN A 129 -3.72 -20.58 10.09
C GLN A 129 -4.27 -21.02 11.45
N ASP A 130 -5.58 -21.18 11.52
CA ASP A 130 -6.20 -21.97 12.56
C ASP A 130 -7.06 -23.05 11.87
N GLN A 131 -6.57 -24.27 11.95
CA GLN A 131 -7.33 -25.45 11.63
C GLN A 131 -8.27 -25.75 12.79
N GLY A 132 -9.54 -25.88 12.48
CA GLY A 132 -10.46 -26.68 13.27
C GLY A 132 -11.68 -25.97 13.83
N GLY A 133 -12.86 -26.40 13.40
CA GLY A 133 -14.06 -26.28 14.24
C GLY A 133 -15.29 -25.62 13.62
N ASN A 134 -16.02 -26.38 12.85
CA ASN A 134 -17.51 -26.51 12.82
C ASN A 134 -18.35 -25.41 13.46
N GLY A 135 -19.28 -24.81 12.69
CA GLY A 135 -20.39 -24.05 13.30
C GLY A 135 -21.10 -23.06 12.39
N ASN A 136 -21.95 -23.57 11.53
CA ASN A 136 -23.23 -23.00 11.06
C ASN A 136 -23.63 -21.62 11.64
N ARG A 137 -23.85 -20.59 10.77
CA ARG A 137 -25.01 -19.68 10.88
C ARG A 137 -25.14 -18.74 9.68
N SER A 138 -26.40 -18.74 9.26
CA SER A 138 -27.04 -18.04 8.16
C SER A 138 -27.08 -16.52 8.26
N ALA A 139 -27.30 -15.93 7.07
CA ALA A 139 -28.17 -14.81 6.75
C ALA A 139 -27.71 -13.36 6.95
N ALA A 140 -27.66 -12.68 5.79
CA ALA A 140 -28.23 -11.36 5.51
C ALA A 140 -27.78 -10.15 6.36
N GLY A 141 -27.05 -9.27 5.72
CA GLY A 141 -26.83 -7.91 6.19
C GLY A 141 -26.42 -7.00 5.04
N THR A 142 -27.41 -6.30 4.47
CA THR A 142 -27.23 -5.19 3.52
C THR A 142 -26.43 -4.08 4.20
N GLY A 143 -25.13 -3.96 3.90
CA GLY A 143 -24.26 -2.90 4.40
C GLY A 143 -24.18 -1.75 3.40
N LYS A 144 -24.72 -0.61 3.77
CA LYS A 144 -24.65 0.67 3.04
C LYS A 144 -23.21 1.11 2.86
N PHE A 145 -22.84 1.42 1.64
CA PHE A 145 -21.61 2.16 1.32
C PHE A 145 -21.77 3.62 1.76
N ASN A 146 -21.16 4.01 2.86
CA ASN A 146 -20.95 5.41 3.18
C ASN A 146 -19.54 5.79 2.72
N ALA A 147 -19.49 6.62 1.70
CA ALA A 147 -18.28 7.34 1.32
C ALA A 147 -18.07 8.46 2.35
N ASP A 148 -17.06 8.32 3.20
CA ASP A 148 -16.67 9.35 4.15
C ASP A 148 -15.35 9.99 3.68
N PRO A 149 -15.34 11.28 3.29
CA PRO A 149 -14.13 11.92 2.78
C PRO A 149 -13.16 12.38 3.88
N ASN A 150 -13.34 11.94 5.14
CA ASN A 150 -12.47 12.39 6.23
C ASN A 150 -12.23 11.26 7.27
N GLY A 151 -11.48 10.23 6.85
CA GLY A 151 -11.18 9.06 7.66
C GLY A 151 -10.19 9.32 8.79
N GLY A 152 -10.60 10.00 9.83
CA GLY A 152 -9.99 9.95 11.15
C GLY A 152 -10.39 8.65 11.85
N GLY A 153 -9.72 7.55 11.58
CA GLY A 153 -9.92 6.27 12.24
C GLY A 153 -9.33 6.29 13.65
N ASN A 154 -10.19 6.51 14.65
CA ASN A 154 -9.89 6.27 16.06
C ASN A 154 -10.02 4.76 16.32
N GLY A 155 -8.91 4.03 16.27
CA GLY A 155 -8.81 2.62 16.68
C GLY A 155 -8.39 2.52 18.13
N THR A 156 -9.36 2.38 19.02
CA THR A 156 -9.16 1.96 20.41
C THR A 156 -8.80 0.48 20.46
N GLY A 157 -7.71 0.16 21.17
CA GLY A 157 -7.44 -1.18 21.70
C GLY A 157 -6.24 -1.86 21.10
N ASP A 158 -5.05 -1.80 21.74
CA ASP A 158 -4.58 -2.93 22.52
C ASP A 158 -3.35 -2.56 23.35
N HIS A 159 -3.42 -2.96 24.61
CA HIS A 159 -2.37 -2.83 25.60
C HIS A 159 -1.28 -3.88 25.32
N ASN A 160 -0.19 -3.49 24.66
CA ASN A 160 1.12 -4.06 24.94
C ASN A 160 2.21 -3.05 24.59
N GLY A 161 2.95 -2.56 25.59
CA GLY A 161 3.81 -1.40 25.57
C GLY A 161 5.10 -1.48 24.73
N ASN A 162 5.18 -2.33 23.72
CA ASN A 162 6.42 -2.56 22.96
C ASN A 162 6.27 -2.50 21.42
N GLY A 163 5.24 -1.86 20.88
CA GLY A 163 5.07 -1.64 19.44
C GLY A 163 5.92 -0.48 18.94
N ARG A 164 6.44 -0.56 17.69
CA ARG A 164 7.11 0.54 16.99
C ARG A 164 6.22 1.79 16.94
N LEU A 165 6.85 2.98 16.92
CA LEU A 165 6.13 4.25 16.76
C LEU A 165 5.26 4.24 15.49
N SER A 166 4.11 4.92 15.54
CA SER A 166 3.22 5.07 14.38
C SER A 166 3.76 6.14 13.41
N ALA A 167 3.36 6.06 12.14
CA ALA A 167 3.72 7.09 11.16
C ALA A 167 3.25 8.49 11.60
N LYS A 168 2.11 8.59 12.28
CA LYS A 168 1.61 9.84 12.84
C LYS A 168 2.54 10.40 13.92
N GLN A 169 3.02 9.55 14.83
CA GLN A 169 3.99 9.96 15.86
C GLN A 169 5.33 10.37 15.23
N HIS A 170 5.82 9.64 14.26
CA HIS A 170 7.08 9.97 13.56
C HIS A 170 6.99 11.33 12.87
N ASN A 171 5.96 11.55 12.06
CA ASN A 171 5.76 12.83 11.36
C ASN A 171 5.56 14.00 12.34
N TYR A 172 4.89 13.76 13.47
CA TYR A 172 4.69 14.77 14.49
C TYR A 172 6.00 15.16 15.19
N ILE A 173 6.85 14.18 15.49
CA ILE A 173 8.20 14.41 16.04
C ILE A 173 9.04 15.26 15.08
N LEU A 174 9.05 14.91 13.79
CA LEU A 174 9.81 15.67 12.78
C LEU A 174 9.29 17.10 12.63
N LYS A 175 7.97 17.29 12.67
CA LYS A 175 7.34 18.62 12.62
C LYS A 175 7.77 19.46 13.83
N LEU A 176 7.63 18.95 15.05
CA LEU A 176 8.02 19.65 16.27
C LEU A 176 9.52 19.98 16.29
N ALA A 177 10.38 19.06 15.84
CA ALA A 177 11.81 19.31 15.74
C ALA A 177 12.11 20.44 14.73
N GLY A 178 11.44 20.46 13.58
CA GLY A 178 11.55 21.52 12.58
C GLY A 178 11.11 22.88 13.12
N GLU A 179 9.99 22.96 13.84
CA GLU A 179 9.51 24.19 14.49
C GLU A 179 10.50 24.76 15.51
N LYS A 180 11.31 23.89 16.11
CA LYS A 180 12.35 24.26 17.11
C LYS A 180 13.76 24.42 16.49
N GLY A 181 13.89 24.32 15.17
CA GLY A 181 15.19 24.43 14.48
C GLY A 181 16.14 23.26 14.74
N ILE A 182 15.64 22.13 15.25
CA ILE A 182 16.45 20.93 15.51
C ILE A 182 16.58 20.14 14.21
N THR A 183 17.81 19.96 13.73
CA THR A 183 18.07 19.16 12.53
C THR A 183 17.76 17.67 12.78
N GLN A 184 17.38 16.94 11.74
CA GLN A 184 17.10 15.50 11.85
C GLN A 184 18.30 14.71 12.36
N SER A 185 19.53 15.12 12.03
CA SER A 185 20.76 14.51 12.53
C SER A 185 20.89 14.69 14.04
N ALA A 186 20.69 15.90 14.56
CA ALA A 186 20.75 16.20 15.99
C ALA A 186 19.64 15.46 16.75
N LEU A 187 18.43 15.39 16.18
CA LEU A 187 17.32 14.63 16.74
C LEU A 187 17.62 13.13 16.84
N ASN A 188 18.18 12.55 15.75
CA ASN A 188 18.57 11.15 15.74
C ASN A 188 19.67 10.85 16.77
N GLN A 189 20.67 11.74 16.90
CA GLN A 189 21.73 11.58 17.87
C GLN A 189 21.19 11.62 19.30
N LYS A 190 20.25 12.52 19.60
CA LYS A 190 19.55 12.60 20.88
C LYS A 190 18.76 11.30 21.17
N CYS A 191 18.02 10.78 20.19
CA CYS A 191 17.28 9.54 20.34
C CYS A 191 18.18 8.31 20.53
N VAL A 192 19.31 8.26 19.84
CA VAL A 192 20.31 7.19 20.03
C VAL A 192 20.94 7.23 21.43
N SER A 193 21.27 8.43 21.92
CA SER A 193 21.82 8.59 23.28
C SER A 193 20.80 8.23 24.38
N ALA A 194 19.52 8.55 24.19
CA ALA A 194 18.50 8.33 25.20
C ALA A 194 17.87 6.93 25.16
N PHE A 195 17.69 6.37 23.96
CA PHE A 195 16.89 5.16 23.72
C PHE A 195 17.63 4.07 22.93
N GLY A 196 18.88 4.29 22.53
CA GLY A 196 19.67 3.34 21.72
C GLY A 196 19.16 3.16 20.26
N SER A 197 18.27 4.03 19.78
CA SER A 197 17.62 3.90 18.48
C SER A 197 17.42 5.25 17.82
N VAL A 198 17.54 5.30 16.48
CA VAL A 198 17.19 6.50 15.72
C VAL A 198 15.68 6.76 15.76
N THR A 199 15.27 8.00 15.47
CA THR A 199 13.87 8.46 15.54
C THR A 199 12.90 7.52 14.82
N ALA A 200 13.26 7.01 13.64
CA ALA A 200 12.41 6.12 12.84
C ALA A 200 12.20 4.71 13.46
N HIS A 201 13.02 4.32 14.43
CA HIS A 201 12.99 2.98 15.05
C HIS A 201 12.61 2.98 16.54
N LEU A 202 12.13 4.11 17.04
CA LEU A 202 11.65 4.21 18.41
C LEU A 202 10.43 3.31 18.68
N SER A 203 10.27 2.88 19.92
CA SER A 203 9.00 2.31 20.39
C SER A 203 7.92 3.40 20.53
N LYS A 204 6.64 3.01 20.57
CA LYS A 204 5.53 3.96 20.84
C LYS A 204 5.71 4.74 22.15
N SER A 205 6.24 4.08 23.16
CA SER A 205 6.54 4.68 24.46
C SER A 205 7.61 5.74 24.34
N ASN A 206 8.78 5.38 23.77
CA ASN A 206 9.91 6.28 23.60
C ASN A 206 9.56 7.46 22.68
N ALA A 207 8.77 7.23 21.62
CA ALA A 207 8.26 8.29 20.77
C ALA A 207 7.37 9.28 21.53
N SER A 208 6.54 8.79 22.44
CA SER A 208 5.71 9.66 23.29
C SER A 208 6.56 10.50 24.28
N GLU A 209 7.66 9.96 24.75
CA GLU A 209 8.61 10.72 25.59
C GLU A 209 9.32 11.81 24.79
N VAL A 210 9.81 11.50 23.59
CA VAL A 210 10.40 12.50 22.67
C VAL A 210 9.43 13.62 22.36
N ILE A 211 8.15 13.30 22.11
CA ILE A 211 7.10 14.31 21.87
C ILE A 211 6.94 15.21 23.10
N LYS A 212 6.86 14.63 24.30
CA LYS A 212 6.74 15.40 25.55
C LYS A 212 7.93 16.34 25.76
N GLU A 213 9.15 15.84 25.55
CA GLU A 213 10.35 16.66 25.65
C GLU A 213 10.38 17.80 24.63
N LEU A 214 10.01 17.52 23.38
CA LEU A 214 9.95 18.56 22.34
C LEU A 214 8.87 19.61 22.60
N LEU A 215 7.78 19.25 23.29
CA LEU A 215 6.74 20.21 23.66
C LEU A 215 7.13 21.04 24.90
N ALA A 216 7.98 20.52 25.76
CA ALA A 216 8.42 21.18 27.00
C ALA A 216 9.64 22.11 26.82
N ALA A 217 10.41 21.90 25.73
CA ALA A 217 11.56 22.73 25.38
C ALA A 217 11.16 23.98 24.61
#